data_07fb720f2c6f5fb510354f7a09f7916f
#
_entry.id   07fb720f2c6f5fb510354f7a09f7916f
#
_cell.length_a   1.000
_cell.length_b   1.000
_cell.length_c   1.000
_cell.angle_alpha   90.00
_cell.angle_beta   90.00
_cell.angle_gamma   90.00
#
_symmetry.space_group_name_H-M   'P 1'
#
loop_
_entity.id
_entity.type
_entity.pdbx_description
1 polymer ?
#
loop_
_entity_poly.entity_id
_entity_poly.type
_entity_poly.pdbx_seq_one_letter_code
_entity_poly.pdbx_strand_id
1 'polypeptide(L)'
;MHIYNIKINGGNALKIIIILLSLFMLMVFLFSIYKIFFSSGKFFVKDRIEQNEIKEINADEYTNILQAVHDDLDSYIGLKIKFSGYVYRILDFNEKQFVLGRDMLINTENNQSVVVGFLCENKEIKKFENDEWIEIVGEITKGKYHNSEIPIIKVTEIKKVDMPENIFVLPPNKTYIPTSGIL
;
A
#
# COMPACT_ATOMS: atom_id res chain seq x y z
N MET A 1 15.10 6.78 68.71
CA MET A 1 15.39 7.39 67.42
C MET A 1 16.63 6.68 66.84
N HIS A 2 16.43 5.72 65.96
CA HIS A 2 17.55 4.95 65.36
C HIS A 2 18.06 5.68 64.12
N ILE A 3 19.24 6.26 64.20
CA ILE A 3 19.92 6.89 63.08
C ILE A 3 20.75 5.80 62.36
N TYR A 4 20.30 5.40 61.19
CA TYR A 4 21.07 4.48 60.32
C TYR A 4 22.13 5.29 59.55
N ASN A 5 23.37 5.13 59.92
CA ASN A 5 24.50 5.71 59.19
C ASN A 5 24.86 4.81 58.02
N ILE A 6 24.34 5.13 56.84
CA ILE A 6 24.65 4.43 55.61
C ILE A 6 25.99 4.96 55.08
N LYS A 7 27.05 4.21 55.30
CA LYS A 7 28.38 4.52 54.76
C LYS A 7 28.42 4.10 53.26
N ILE A 8 28.12 5.03 52.38
CA ILE A 8 28.15 4.79 50.94
C ILE A 8 29.63 4.79 50.51
N ASN A 9 30.16 3.64 50.08
CA ASN A 9 31.49 3.54 49.49
C ASN A 9 31.41 4.13 48.07
N GLY A 10 32.09 5.25 47.80
CA GLY A 10 32.02 5.99 46.55
C GLY A 10 32.29 5.16 45.28
N GLY A 11 33.18 4.16 45.40
CA GLY A 11 33.46 3.24 44.28
C GLY A 11 32.28 2.32 43.93
N ASN A 12 31.49 1.91 44.92
CA ASN A 12 30.30 1.09 44.69
C ASN A 12 29.12 1.94 44.20
N ALA A 13 28.99 3.17 44.67
CA ALA A 13 28.00 4.11 44.18
C ALA A 13 28.20 4.42 42.68
N LEU A 14 29.44 4.65 42.27
CA LEU A 14 29.81 4.91 40.88
C LEU A 14 29.48 3.69 39.98
N LYS A 15 29.79 2.47 40.42
CA LYS A 15 29.41 1.24 39.68
C LYS A 15 27.91 1.08 39.51
N ILE A 16 27.12 1.37 40.54
CA ILE A 16 25.67 1.31 40.49
C ILE A 16 25.13 2.34 39.51
N ILE A 17 25.65 3.57 39.49
CA ILE A 17 25.26 4.61 38.55
C ILE A 17 25.55 4.20 37.10
N ILE A 18 26.73 3.62 36.83
CA ILE A 18 27.12 3.15 35.50
C ILE A 18 26.18 2.02 35.03
N ILE A 19 25.84 1.08 35.92
CA ILE A 19 24.92 -0.02 35.62
C ILE A 19 23.53 0.53 35.30
N LEU A 20 22.99 1.46 36.07
CA LEU A 20 21.69 2.09 35.83
C LEU A 20 21.66 2.86 34.52
N LEU A 21 22.74 3.58 34.21
CA LEU A 21 22.83 4.33 32.94
C LEU A 21 22.90 3.40 31.74
N SER A 22 23.65 2.30 31.85
CA SER A 22 23.69 1.25 30.81
C SER A 22 22.35 0.59 30.60
N LEU A 23 21.62 0.28 31.68
CA LEU A 23 20.26 -0.31 31.58
C LEU A 23 19.26 0.64 30.95
N PHE A 24 19.35 1.94 31.27
CA PHE A 24 18.55 2.98 30.68
C PHE A 24 18.81 3.13 29.18
N MET A 25 20.08 3.14 28.75
CA MET A 25 20.46 3.18 27.33
C MET A 25 19.96 1.95 26.57
N LEU A 26 20.06 0.77 27.19
CA LEU A 26 19.53 -0.47 26.59
C LEU A 26 18.02 -0.40 26.43
N MET A 27 17.29 0.11 27.41
CA MET A 27 15.84 0.29 27.36
C MET A 27 15.41 1.26 26.23
N VAL A 28 16.13 2.39 26.09
CA VAL A 28 15.87 3.35 25.01
C VAL A 28 16.16 2.72 23.63
N PHE A 29 17.23 1.94 23.53
CA PHE A 29 17.58 1.23 22.29
C PHE A 29 16.52 0.19 21.90
N LEU A 30 16.07 -0.65 22.85
CA LEU A 30 15.01 -1.62 22.64
C LEU A 30 13.68 -0.95 22.27
N PHE A 31 13.36 0.19 22.91
CA PHE A 31 12.17 0.97 22.57
C PHE A 31 12.25 1.57 21.17
N SER A 32 13.44 2.02 20.75
CA SER A 32 13.67 2.50 19.37
C SER A 32 13.50 1.39 18.34
N ILE A 33 14.05 0.21 18.61
CA ILE A 33 13.87 -0.97 17.74
C ILE A 33 12.39 -1.37 17.69
N TYR A 34 11.73 -1.45 18.84
CA TYR A 34 10.30 -1.72 18.91
C TYR A 34 9.49 -0.73 18.06
N LYS A 35 9.80 0.57 18.17
CA LYS A 35 9.15 1.62 17.39
C LYS A 35 9.40 1.46 15.89
N ILE A 36 10.61 1.09 15.47
CA ILE A 36 10.94 0.86 14.06
C ILE A 36 10.23 -0.38 13.53
N PHE A 37 10.23 -1.49 14.24
CA PHE A 37 9.65 -2.74 13.76
C PHE A 37 8.11 -2.81 13.86
N PHE A 38 7.52 -2.19 14.88
CA PHE A 38 6.08 -2.22 15.09
C PHE A 38 5.33 -0.96 14.62
N SER A 39 6.03 0.15 14.37
CA SER A 39 5.42 1.40 13.94
C SER A 39 5.55 1.67 12.44
N SER A 40 6.36 0.93 11.71
CA SER A 40 6.57 1.17 10.28
C SER A 40 5.33 0.93 9.39
N GLY A 41 4.32 0.22 9.89
CA GLY A 41 3.10 -0.04 9.11
C GLY A 41 1.86 0.77 9.53
N LYS A 42 1.89 1.45 10.67
CA LYS A 42 0.65 2.03 11.23
C LYS A 42 0.61 3.56 11.29
N PHE A 43 1.67 4.25 10.93
CA PHE A 43 1.76 5.69 11.18
C PHE A 43 1.24 6.58 10.03
N PHE A 44 1.05 6.06 8.83
CA PHE A 44 0.77 6.90 7.66
C PHE A 44 -0.68 6.94 7.17
N VAL A 45 -1.55 6.04 7.63
CA VAL A 45 -2.92 5.95 7.08
C VAL A 45 -4.01 6.44 8.05
N LYS A 46 -3.70 6.67 9.32
CA LYS A 46 -4.75 6.96 10.32
C LYS A 46 -5.08 8.44 10.54
N ASP A 47 -4.40 9.36 9.89
CA ASP A 47 -4.76 10.77 9.95
C ASP A 47 -5.64 11.16 8.74
N ARG A 48 -6.95 11.01 8.97
CA ARG A 48 -8.02 11.68 8.22
C ARG A 48 -8.01 11.51 6.70
N ILE A 49 -8.21 10.30 6.25
CA ILE A 49 -8.92 10.14 5.00
C ILE A 49 -10.38 10.42 5.34
N GLU A 50 -10.90 11.56 4.90
CA GLU A 50 -12.35 11.73 4.84
C GLU A 50 -12.86 10.60 3.94
N GLN A 51 -13.64 9.68 4.52
CA GLN A 51 -14.11 8.43 3.88
C GLN A 51 -14.91 8.66 2.58
N ASN A 52 -15.04 9.89 2.14
CA ASN A 52 -15.78 10.27 0.94
C ASN A 52 -14.93 10.85 -0.18
N GLU A 53 -13.62 11.04 0.02
CA GLU A 53 -12.76 11.59 -1.03
C GLU A 53 -12.35 10.48 -1.99
N ILE A 54 -12.62 10.68 -3.29
CA ILE A 54 -12.19 9.78 -4.35
C ILE A 54 -10.78 10.19 -4.75
N LYS A 55 -9.82 9.27 -4.61
CA LYS A 55 -8.43 9.50 -5.00
C LYS A 55 -8.20 9.08 -6.44
N GLU A 56 -7.78 10.03 -7.26
CA GLU A 56 -7.43 9.77 -8.65
C GLU A 56 -6.00 9.24 -8.75
N ILE A 57 -5.83 8.12 -9.44
CA ILE A 57 -4.54 7.48 -9.68
C ILE A 57 -4.11 7.78 -11.12
N ASN A 58 -3.06 8.56 -11.25
CA ASN A 58 -2.46 8.89 -12.54
C ASN A 58 -1.58 7.75 -13.08
N ALA A 59 -1.34 7.75 -14.39
CA ALA A 59 -0.52 6.73 -15.05
C ALA A 59 0.89 6.62 -14.46
N ASP A 60 1.50 7.75 -14.09
CA ASP A 60 2.87 7.81 -13.55
C ASP A 60 3.01 7.18 -12.16
N GLU A 61 1.91 7.12 -11.40
CA GLU A 61 1.89 6.57 -10.04
C GLU A 61 1.25 5.18 -9.98
N TYR A 62 0.68 4.73 -11.09
CA TYR A 62 -0.14 3.53 -11.14
C TYR A 62 0.53 2.30 -10.54
N THR A 63 1.74 1.98 -10.98
CA THR A 63 2.50 0.81 -10.52
C THR A 63 2.99 0.96 -9.09
N ASN A 64 3.34 2.17 -8.66
CA ASN A 64 3.74 2.46 -7.29
C ASN A 64 2.57 2.21 -6.33
N ILE A 65 1.39 2.70 -6.66
CA ILE A 65 0.18 2.52 -5.85
C ILE A 65 -0.26 1.06 -5.87
N LEU A 66 -0.22 0.41 -7.03
CA LEU A 66 -0.51 -1.01 -7.16
C LEU A 66 0.37 -1.85 -6.23
N GLN A 67 1.68 -1.59 -6.21
CA GLN A 67 2.62 -2.25 -5.31
C GLN A 67 2.31 -1.94 -3.85
N ALA A 68 2.15 -0.66 -3.49
CA ALA A 68 1.90 -0.25 -2.11
C ALA A 68 0.63 -0.90 -1.52
N VAL A 69 -0.45 -0.97 -2.31
CA VAL A 69 -1.72 -1.63 -1.91
C VAL A 69 -1.54 -3.14 -1.75
N HIS A 70 -0.70 -3.78 -2.57
CA HIS A 70 -0.39 -5.20 -2.43
C HIS A 70 0.50 -5.50 -1.22
N ASP A 71 1.45 -4.61 -0.92
CA ASP A 71 2.39 -4.78 0.18
C ASP A 71 1.74 -4.57 1.57
N ASP A 72 0.76 -3.66 1.68
CA ASP A 72 0.05 -3.35 2.93
C ASP A 72 -1.46 -3.15 2.70
N LEU A 73 -2.13 -4.19 2.22
CA LEU A 73 -3.55 -4.14 1.87
C LEU A 73 -4.44 -3.59 2.99
N ASP A 74 -4.15 -3.97 4.26
CA ASP A 74 -5.00 -3.60 5.39
C ASP A 74 -5.06 -2.08 5.63
N SER A 75 -4.02 -1.36 5.22
CA SER A 75 -3.97 0.11 5.32
C SER A 75 -4.81 0.84 4.27
N TYR A 76 -5.16 0.17 3.18
CA TYR A 76 -5.88 0.76 2.05
C TYR A 76 -7.34 0.32 1.92
N ILE A 77 -7.80 -0.62 2.76
CA ILE A 77 -9.20 -1.07 2.73
C ILE A 77 -10.15 0.08 3.02
N GLY A 78 -11.17 0.22 2.18
CA GLY A 78 -12.20 1.26 2.29
C GLY A 78 -11.89 2.54 1.53
N LEU A 79 -10.68 2.68 0.96
CA LEU A 79 -10.35 3.81 0.11
C LEU A 79 -11.10 3.75 -1.20
N LYS A 80 -11.67 4.89 -1.60
CA LYS A 80 -12.26 5.07 -2.92
C LYS A 80 -11.23 5.61 -3.89
N ILE A 81 -11.01 4.89 -4.96
CA ILE A 81 -10.04 5.24 -6.00
C ILE A 81 -10.71 5.37 -7.35
N LYS A 82 -10.15 6.24 -8.17
CA LYS A 82 -10.54 6.45 -9.56
C LYS A 82 -9.31 6.28 -10.44
N PHE A 83 -9.42 5.45 -11.48
CA PHE A 83 -8.31 5.24 -12.42
C PHE A 83 -8.81 4.65 -13.74
N SER A 84 -7.96 4.69 -14.76
CA SER A 84 -8.26 4.19 -16.10
C SER A 84 -7.28 3.11 -16.53
N GLY A 85 -7.77 2.21 -17.36
CA GLY A 85 -7.03 1.14 -17.99
C GLY A 85 -7.89 0.40 -19.00
N TYR A 86 -7.39 -0.66 -19.56
CA TYR A 86 -8.19 -1.53 -20.45
C TYR A 86 -8.71 -2.76 -19.73
N VAL A 87 -9.83 -3.27 -20.20
CA VAL A 87 -10.46 -4.49 -19.68
C VAL A 87 -9.66 -5.70 -20.09
N TYR A 88 -9.18 -6.45 -19.11
CA TYR A 88 -8.46 -7.70 -19.33
C TYR A 88 -9.13 -8.85 -18.56
N ARG A 89 -9.52 -9.91 -19.26
CA ARG A 89 -10.13 -11.09 -18.66
C ARG A 89 -9.31 -12.33 -18.96
N ILE A 90 -9.25 -13.20 -17.97
CA ILE A 90 -8.68 -14.53 -18.12
C ILE A 90 -9.75 -15.60 -17.88
N LEU A 91 -9.48 -16.82 -18.29
CA LEU A 91 -10.46 -17.91 -18.26
C LEU A 91 -10.97 -18.28 -16.86
N ASP A 92 -10.16 -18.00 -15.82
CA ASP A 92 -10.49 -18.30 -14.43
C ASP A 92 -11.45 -17.28 -13.78
N PHE A 93 -11.71 -16.17 -14.45
CA PHE A 93 -12.56 -15.13 -13.89
C PHE A 93 -14.05 -15.48 -14.06
N ASN A 94 -14.80 -15.17 -13.01
CA ASN A 94 -16.24 -15.20 -13.12
C ASN A 94 -16.75 -14.00 -13.96
N GLU A 95 -18.02 -14.05 -14.31
CA GLU A 95 -18.66 -13.05 -15.20
C GLU A 95 -18.64 -11.60 -14.71
N LYS A 96 -18.24 -11.36 -13.45
CA LYS A 96 -18.18 -10.02 -12.84
C LYS A 96 -16.74 -9.55 -12.66
N GLN A 97 -15.77 -10.45 -12.81
CA GLN A 97 -14.37 -10.20 -12.56
C GLN A 97 -13.63 -9.81 -13.84
N PHE A 98 -12.76 -8.85 -13.70
CA PHE A 98 -11.82 -8.39 -14.71
C PHE A 98 -10.62 -7.72 -14.06
N VAL A 99 -9.51 -7.68 -14.74
CA VAL A 99 -8.40 -6.79 -14.39
C VAL A 99 -8.58 -5.50 -15.16
N LEU A 100 -8.49 -4.38 -14.48
CA LEU A 100 -8.27 -3.11 -15.14
C LEU A 100 -6.77 -2.95 -15.34
N GLY A 101 -6.33 -3.26 -16.56
CA GLY A 101 -4.93 -3.48 -16.90
C GLY A 101 -4.28 -2.25 -17.50
N ARG A 102 -2.96 -2.20 -17.33
CA ARG A 102 -2.03 -1.36 -18.10
C ARG A 102 -0.78 -2.15 -18.46
N ASP A 103 -0.15 -1.79 -19.55
CA ASP A 103 1.11 -2.40 -19.98
C ASP A 103 2.30 -1.77 -19.26
N MET A 104 2.95 -2.51 -18.37
CA MET A 104 4.16 -2.06 -17.71
C MET A 104 5.38 -2.45 -18.54
N LEU A 105 6.19 -1.46 -18.91
CA LEU A 105 7.44 -1.68 -19.64
C LEU A 105 8.47 -2.36 -18.73
N ILE A 106 8.95 -3.54 -19.15
CA ILE A 106 10.04 -4.25 -18.49
C ILE A 106 11.37 -3.89 -19.14
N ASN A 107 11.37 -3.76 -20.46
CA ASN A 107 12.54 -3.41 -21.24
C ASN A 107 12.17 -2.36 -22.31
N THR A 108 12.79 -1.19 -22.23
CA THR A 108 12.54 -0.08 -23.14
C THR A 108 13.20 -0.23 -24.50
N GLU A 109 14.27 -1.05 -24.61
CA GLU A 109 15.00 -1.22 -25.87
C GLU A 109 14.21 -2.02 -26.90
N ASN A 110 13.43 -3.02 -26.45
CA ASN A 110 12.64 -3.88 -27.32
C ASN A 110 11.13 -3.81 -27.07
N ASN A 111 10.66 -2.80 -26.32
CA ASN A 111 9.26 -2.58 -25.97
C ASN A 111 8.57 -3.80 -25.32
N GLN A 112 9.33 -4.56 -24.54
CA GLN A 112 8.78 -5.69 -23.82
C GLN A 112 7.94 -5.19 -22.62
N SER A 113 6.68 -5.60 -22.57
CA SER A 113 5.74 -5.22 -21.51
C SER A 113 5.06 -6.44 -20.89
N VAL A 114 4.50 -6.23 -19.70
CA VAL A 114 3.59 -7.16 -19.02
C VAL A 114 2.35 -6.43 -18.58
N VAL A 115 1.22 -7.12 -18.60
CA VAL A 115 -0.04 -6.57 -18.07
C VAL A 115 0.02 -6.56 -16.55
N VAL A 116 -0.21 -5.39 -15.96
CA VAL A 116 -0.36 -5.20 -14.51
C VAL A 116 -1.68 -4.49 -14.22
N GLY A 117 -2.29 -4.78 -13.06
CA GLY A 117 -3.55 -4.13 -12.72
C GLY A 117 -4.22 -4.68 -11.48
N PHE A 118 -5.27 -4.00 -11.06
CA PHE A 118 -6.12 -4.46 -9.98
C PHE A 118 -7.20 -5.41 -10.49
N LEU A 119 -7.46 -6.46 -9.73
CA LEU A 119 -8.66 -7.27 -9.91
C LEU A 119 -9.88 -6.45 -9.48
N CYS A 120 -10.84 -6.32 -10.38
CA CYS A 120 -12.05 -5.52 -10.22
C CYS A 120 -13.29 -6.40 -10.28
N GLU A 121 -14.33 -5.99 -9.58
CA GLU A 121 -15.64 -6.67 -9.62
C GLU A 121 -16.76 -5.68 -9.92
N ASN A 122 -17.51 -5.95 -10.99
CA ASN A 122 -18.76 -5.27 -11.33
C ASN A 122 -19.61 -6.09 -12.30
N LYS A 123 -20.94 -6.09 -12.12
CA LYS A 123 -21.87 -6.82 -12.99
C LYS A 123 -21.98 -6.22 -14.40
N GLU A 124 -21.78 -4.91 -14.52
CA GLU A 124 -21.92 -4.19 -15.78
C GLU A 124 -20.73 -4.39 -16.72
N ILE A 125 -19.65 -5.02 -16.25
CA ILE A 125 -18.46 -5.28 -17.06
C ILE A 125 -18.78 -6.12 -18.32
N LYS A 126 -19.87 -6.86 -18.32
CA LYS A 126 -20.36 -7.63 -19.49
C LYS A 126 -20.68 -6.75 -20.71
N LYS A 127 -20.90 -5.44 -20.52
CA LYS A 127 -21.17 -4.47 -21.58
C LYS A 127 -19.91 -4.03 -22.33
N PHE A 128 -18.73 -4.34 -21.80
CA PHE A 128 -17.44 -3.92 -22.32
C PHE A 128 -16.67 -5.14 -22.82
N GLU A 129 -15.95 -4.97 -23.93
CA GLU A 129 -15.13 -6.02 -24.51
C GLU A 129 -13.71 -6.01 -23.91
N ASN A 130 -12.93 -7.05 -24.16
CA ASN A 130 -11.51 -7.05 -23.82
C ASN A 130 -10.81 -5.96 -24.63
N ASP A 131 -9.74 -5.41 -24.07
CA ASP A 131 -8.92 -4.32 -24.62
C ASP A 131 -9.66 -2.97 -24.75
N GLU A 132 -10.92 -2.91 -24.32
CA GLU A 132 -11.67 -1.67 -24.29
C GLU A 132 -11.22 -0.79 -23.11
N TRP A 133 -10.93 0.50 -23.39
CA TRP A 133 -10.49 1.44 -22.36
C TRP A 133 -11.66 1.98 -21.56
N ILE A 134 -11.54 1.85 -20.26
CA ILE A 134 -12.53 2.33 -19.29
C ILE A 134 -11.87 3.08 -18.14
N GLU A 135 -12.62 4.00 -17.56
CA GLU A 135 -12.34 4.64 -16.27
C GLU A 135 -13.33 4.07 -15.25
N ILE A 136 -12.83 3.74 -14.08
CA ILE A 136 -13.65 3.25 -12.99
C ILE A 136 -13.50 4.10 -11.73
N VAL A 137 -14.56 4.11 -10.92
CA VAL A 137 -14.52 4.48 -9.52
C VAL A 137 -14.90 3.26 -8.71
N GLY A 138 -14.15 2.97 -7.67
CA GLY A 138 -14.40 1.82 -6.81
C GLY A 138 -13.69 1.90 -5.47
N GLU A 139 -14.05 0.99 -4.58
CA GLU A 139 -13.51 0.88 -3.23
C GLU A 139 -12.56 -0.30 -3.14
N ILE A 140 -11.39 -0.07 -2.53
CA ILE A 140 -10.42 -1.14 -2.24
C ILE A 140 -10.98 -2.03 -1.15
N THR A 141 -11.10 -3.31 -1.44
CA THR A 141 -11.55 -4.33 -0.49
C THR A 141 -10.59 -5.51 -0.48
N LYS A 142 -10.64 -6.29 0.58
CA LYS A 142 -9.88 -7.55 0.68
C LYS A 142 -10.71 -8.68 0.07
N GLY A 143 -10.09 -9.45 -0.79
CA GLY A 143 -10.69 -10.64 -1.37
C GLY A 143 -9.70 -11.79 -1.47
N LYS A 144 -10.14 -12.88 -2.07
CA LYS A 144 -9.30 -14.06 -2.33
C LYS A 144 -9.29 -14.37 -3.81
N TYR A 145 -8.10 -14.63 -4.31
CA TYR A 145 -7.90 -15.20 -5.63
C TYR A 145 -7.00 -16.44 -5.48
N HIS A 146 -7.53 -17.60 -5.86
CA HIS A 146 -6.99 -18.90 -5.47
C HIS A 146 -6.78 -18.98 -3.94
N ASN A 147 -5.55 -19.22 -3.48
CA ASN A 147 -5.24 -19.36 -2.04
C ASN A 147 -4.63 -18.07 -1.44
N SER A 148 -4.52 -16.99 -2.22
CA SER A 148 -3.91 -15.73 -1.78
C SER A 148 -4.95 -14.68 -1.49
N GLU A 149 -4.74 -13.92 -0.40
CA GLU A 149 -5.48 -12.68 -0.15
C GLU A 149 -4.91 -11.59 -1.05
N ILE A 150 -5.80 -10.89 -1.75
CA ILE A 150 -5.42 -9.83 -2.69
C ILE A 150 -6.37 -8.64 -2.58
N PRO A 151 -5.94 -7.44 -3.01
CA PRO A 151 -6.84 -6.31 -3.19
C PRO A 151 -7.82 -6.60 -4.33
N ILE A 152 -9.10 -6.33 -4.07
CA ILE A 152 -10.16 -6.37 -5.07
C ILE A 152 -10.87 -5.01 -5.05
N ILE A 153 -11.00 -4.39 -6.21
CA ILE A 153 -11.73 -3.14 -6.35
C ILE A 153 -13.19 -3.45 -6.59
N LYS A 154 -14.05 -3.10 -5.62
CA LYS A 154 -15.50 -3.11 -5.81
C LYS A 154 -15.92 -1.86 -6.56
N VAL A 155 -16.11 -2.00 -7.86
CA VAL A 155 -16.38 -0.90 -8.76
C VAL A 155 -17.83 -0.44 -8.59
N THR A 156 -17.99 0.86 -8.38
CA THR A 156 -19.29 1.55 -8.25
C THR A 156 -19.69 2.25 -9.55
N GLU A 157 -18.70 2.77 -10.30
CA GLU A 157 -18.95 3.48 -11.55
C GLU A 157 -17.98 2.98 -12.63
N ILE A 158 -18.50 2.83 -13.85
CA ILE A 158 -17.72 2.46 -15.04
C ILE A 158 -18.09 3.41 -16.16
N LYS A 159 -17.07 3.94 -16.82
CA LYS A 159 -17.22 4.82 -17.96
C LYS A 159 -16.23 4.43 -19.05
N LYS A 160 -16.73 4.34 -20.30
CA LYS A 160 -15.86 4.20 -21.46
C LYS A 160 -15.06 5.48 -21.67
N VAL A 161 -13.78 5.33 -21.96
CA VAL A 161 -12.86 6.44 -22.25
C VAL A 161 -12.05 6.12 -23.50
N ASP A 162 -11.49 7.15 -24.11
CA ASP A 162 -10.56 6.97 -25.21
C ASP A 162 -9.22 6.44 -24.71
N MET A 163 -8.54 5.69 -25.56
CA MET A 163 -7.20 5.21 -25.29
C MET A 163 -6.25 6.41 -25.14
N PRO A 164 -5.49 6.52 -24.04
CA PRO A 164 -4.56 7.62 -23.86
C PRO A 164 -3.38 7.54 -24.83
N GLU A 165 -2.73 8.66 -25.11
CA GLU A 165 -1.51 8.68 -25.95
C GLU A 165 -0.41 7.81 -25.36
N ASN A 166 -0.23 7.83 -24.03
CA ASN A 166 0.71 6.96 -23.34
C ASN A 166 -0.04 5.79 -22.69
N ILE A 167 0.00 4.64 -23.34
CA ILE A 167 -0.61 3.40 -22.85
C ILE A 167 0.24 2.69 -21.81
N PHE A 168 1.56 2.95 -21.81
CA PHE A 168 2.50 2.27 -20.94
C PHE A 168 2.62 2.94 -19.57
N VAL A 169 2.96 2.12 -18.59
CA VAL A 169 3.38 2.56 -17.26
C VAL A 169 4.80 2.06 -16.98
N LEU A 170 5.51 2.78 -16.12
CA LEU A 170 6.87 2.39 -15.73
C LEU A 170 6.82 1.40 -14.54
N PRO A 171 7.87 0.58 -14.35
CA PRO A 171 8.00 -0.23 -13.15
C PRO A 171 7.99 0.63 -11.88
N PRO A 172 7.52 0.07 -10.75
CA PRO A 172 7.44 0.82 -9.51
C PRO A 172 8.82 1.28 -9.05
N ASN A 173 8.87 2.50 -8.55
CA ASN A 173 10.10 3.08 -8.02
C ASN A 173 10.38 2.52 -6.62
N LYS A 174 11.52 1.88 -6.42
CA LYS A 174 11.93 1.30 -5.13
C LYS A 174 12.06 2.33 -3.99
N THR A 175 12.17 3.61 -4.33
CA THR A 175 12.25 4.71 -3.36
C THR A 175 10.90 5.41 -3.14
N TYR A 176 9.84 4.94 -3.79
CA TYR A 176 8.52 5.51 -3.62
C TYR A 176 8.00 5.26 -2.20
N ILE A 177 7.65 6.34 -1.53
CA ILE A 177 7.00 6.30 -0.22
C ILE A 177 5.61 6.89 -0.39
N PRO A 178 4.53 6.11 -0.22
CA PRO A 178 3.18 6.64 -0.30
C PRO A 178 3.00 7.75 0.73
N THR A 179 2.60 8.92 0.29
CA THR A 179 2.28 10.04 1.19
C THR A 179 0.78 10.20 1.28
N SER A 180 0.28 10.65 2.43
CA SER A 180 -1.14 10.91 2.63
C SER A 180 -1.74 11.95 1.65
N GLY A 181 -0.90 12.66 0.92
CA GLY A 181 -1.32 13.61 -0.12
C GLY A 181 -1.47 12.98 -1.52
N ILE A 182 -0.97 11.75 -1.70
CA ILE A 182 -1.04 11.01 -2.97
C ILE A 182 -2.14 9.93 -2.93
N LEU A 183 -2.55 9.58 -1.72
CA LEU A 183 -3.69 8.69 -1.46
C LEU A 183 -4.75 9.41 -0.67
#